data_a49f6b34f49ed108bb05915642206023
#
_entry.id   a49f6b34f49ed108bb05915642206023
#
_cell.length_a   1.000
_cell.length_b   1.000
_cell.length_c   1.000
_cell.angle_alpha   90.00
_cell.angle_beta   90.00
_cell.angle_gamma   90.00
#
_symmetry.space_group_name_H-M   'P 1'
#
loop_
_entity.id
_entity.type
_entity.pdbx_description
1 polymer ?
#
loop_
_entity_poly.entity_id
_entity_poly.type
_entity_poly.pdbx_seq_one_letter_code
_entity_poly.pdbx_strand_id
1 'polypeptide(L)'
;MSQAQDNSNDPLHAKKKAWSGRFSEPVDAFVLRYTASVDFDKRMALVDIDGSVAHATMLAKVGVISEQDLADIKRGMAQIREEIQTGKFEWQLELEDVHLNIEARLTALIGDAGKRLHTGRSRNDQVATDIRLYLRGEIDEIIRRVEHLQEVLVAQAEKNYNVIMPGFTHMQVAQPVTFGHHMLAYVEMLERDHARLIDLRHRVNSSPLGAAALAGTTYPIDREYTAKLLGFETVAQNSLDAVSDRDFAIEFCAAASLIMAHISRLSEELVIWMSQRFGFIKLPDRFTTGSSIMPQKKTPDVPDTARGKSGRVYGDLMSMLTLMKGTPLAYNKDFQEDKEPVFDAIDTVKDTLRAFCDMMAGVEPQPEAMHQAAQMGFPTATDLADYLVRHGVPFRTAHDIVGQTVRAAAERKCGLEELPLEVLQSFCDKIEADVYPVLSLEGSVKARNHVGGTAPNQVLAQVKRWEEIFNSRK
;
A
#
# COMPACT_ATOMS: atom_id res chain seq x y z
N MET A 1 -12.12 -50.46 -40.00
CA MET A 1 -12.84 -50.10 -38.75
C MET A 1 -11.79 -49.84 -37.71
N SER A 2 -11.42 -48.59 -37.55
CA SER A 2 -10.45 -48.10 -36.56
C SER A 2 -11.21 -47.89 -35.25
N GLN A 3 -10.82 -48.58 -34.20
CA GLN A 3 -11.32 -48.38 -32.85
C GLN A 3 -10.88 -46.98 -32.39
N ALA A 4 -11.81 -46.08 -32.21
CA ALA A 4 -11.58 -44.82 -31.54
C ALA A 4 -11.24 -45.14 -30.07
N GLN A 5 -10.01 -44.89 -29.66
CA GLN A 5 -9.62 -44.89 -28.27
C GLN A 5 -10.41 -43.78 -27.54
N ASP A 6 -11.20 -44.22 -26.59
CA ASP A 6 -11.95 -43.36 -25.68
C ASP A 6 -10.95 -42.64 -24.72
N ASN A 7 -10.44 -41.48 -25.13
CA ASN A 7 -9.55 -40.65 -24.34
C ASN A 7 -10.39 -39.87 -23.32
N SER A 8 -10.92 -40.58 -22.30
CA SER A 8 -11.67 -39.96 -21.20
C SER A 8 -10.86 -39.01 -20.32
N ASN A 9 -9.54 -38.92 -20.53
CA ASN A 9 -8.60 -38.06 -19.81
C ASN A 9 -8.12 -36.84 -20.61
N ASP A 10 -8.69 -36.55 -21.77
CA ASP A 10 -8.34 -35.37 -22.56
C ASP A 10 -8.98 -34.11 -21.93
N PRO A 11 -8.17 -33.08 -21.52
CA PRO A 11 -8.68 -31.81 -20.97
C PRO A 11 -9.65 -31.08 -21.92
N LEU A 12 -9.43 -31.18 -23.23
CA LEU A 12 -10.34 -30.70 -24.26
C LEU A 12 -11.69 -31.44 -24.23
N HIS A 13 -11.71 -32.67 -23.78
CA HIS A 13 -12.92 -33.47 -23.63
C HIS A 13 -13.73 -33.00 -22.39
N ALA A 14 -13.07 -32.58 -21.30
CA ALA A 14 -13.70 -32.00 -20.11
C ALA A 14 -14.35 -30.64 -20.43
N LYS A 15 -13.66 -29.77 -21.20
CA LYS A 15 -14.22 -28.50 -21.66
C LYS A 15 -15.36 -28.69 -22.66
N LYS A 16 -15.24 -29.61 -23.60
CA LYS A 16 -16.32 -30.03 -24.51
C LYS A 16 -17.55 -30.51 -23.74
N LYS A 17 -17.39 -31.33 -22.70
CA LYS A 17 -18.49 -31.82 -21.86
C LYS A 17 -19.14 -30.72 -20.98
N ALA A 18 -18.39 -29.76 -20.51
CA ALA A 18 -18.92 -28.70 -19.64
C ALA A 18 -19.82 -27.68 -20.38
N TRP A 19 -19.55 -27.41 -21.68
CA TRP A 19 -20.23 -26.33 -22.44
C TRP A 19 -20.83 -26.77 -23.79
N SER A 20 -20.73 -28.03 -24.17
CA SER A 20 -20.77 -28.46 -25.59
C SER A 20 -22.12 -28.83 -26.17
N GLY A 21 -23.20 -28.76 -25.42
CA GLY A 21 -24.51 -29.19 -25.97
C GLY A 21 -25.01 -28.37 -27.17
N ARG A 22 -24.49 -27.14 -27.35
CA ARG A 22 -24.94 -26.19 -28.38
C ARG A 22 -23.91 -25.94 -29.50
N PHE A 23 -22.61 -26.21 -29.24
CA PHE A 23 -21.54 -25.85 -30.17
C PHE A 23 -21.13 -26.98 -31.08
N SER A 24 -20.96 -26.70 -32.37
CA SER A 24 -20.60 -27.66 -33.41
C SER A 24 -19.08 -27.78 -33.64
N GLU A 25 -18.32 -26.76 -33.19
CA GLU A 25 -16.88 -26.68 -33.40
C GLU A 25 -16.12 -26.47 -32.10
N PRO A 26 -14.89 -26.98 -31.97
CA PRO A 26 -14.03 -26.65 -30.81
C PRO A 26 -13.59 -25.19 -30.85
N VAL A 27 -13.25 -24.63 -29.68
CA VAL A 27 -12.69 -23.28 -29.59
C VAL A 27 -11.31 -23.28 -30.27
N ASP A 28 -11.03 -22.24 -31.05
CA ASP A 28 -9.73 -22.03 -31.68
C ASP A 28 -8.61 -21.90 -30.65
N ALA A 29 -7.45 -22.50 -30.93
CA ALA A 29 -6.32 -22.55 -29.99
C ALA A 29 -5.76 -21.16 -29.65
N PHE A 30 -5.79 -20.20 -30.58
CA PHE A 30 -5.40 -18.84 -30.30
C PHE A 30 -6.43 -18.14 -29.38
N VAL A 31 -7.72 -18.35 -29.63
CA VAL A 31 -8.81 -17.81 -28.80
C VAL A 31 -8.73 -18.38 -27.38
N LEU A 32 -8.44 -19.67 -27.22
CA LEU A 32 -8.19 -20.26 -25.90
C LEU A 32 -7.11 -19.51 -25.13
N ARG A 33 -5.96 -19.30 -25.75
CA ARG A 33 -4.84 -18.58 -25.12
C ARG A 33 -5.20 -17.12 -24.85
N TYR A 34 -5.90 -16.45 -25.77
CA TYR A 34 -6.27 -15.05 -25.66
C TYR A 34 -7.29 -14.79 -24.53
N THR A 35 -8.16 -15.76 -24.27
CA THR A 35 -9.25 -15.60 -23.28
C THR A 35 -9.00 -16.33 -21.95
N ALA A 36 -7.96 -17.14 -21.85
CA ALA A 36 -7.63 -17.83 -20.61
C ALA A 36 -7.06 -16.88 -19.56
N SER A 37 -7.36 -17.16 -18.31
CA SER A 37 -6.90 -16.35 -17.15
C SER A 37 -6.06 -17.14 -16.14
N VAL A 38 -5.90 -18.46 -16.34
CA VAL A 38 -5.25 -19.34 -15.37
C VAL A 38 -3.82 -18.91 -15.02
N ASP A 39 -3.10 -18.27 -15.94
CA ASP A 39 -1.73 -17.83 -15.70
C ASP A 39 -1.61 -16.81 -14.57
N PHE A 40 -2.63 -15.97 -14.36
CA PHE A 40 -2.64 -14.97 -13.30
C PHE A 40 -3.68 -15.25 -12.20
N ASP A 41 -4.86 -15.84 -12.52
CA ASP A 41 -5.91 -16.05 -11.52
C ASP A 41 -5.65 -17.24 -10.58
N LYS A 42 -4.73 -18.16 -10.93
CA LYS A 42 -4.26 -19.24 -10.04
C LYS A 42 -3.75 -18.73 -8.68
N ARG A 43 -3.42 -17.44 -8.54
CA ARG A 43 -3.12 -16.79 -7.25
C ARG A 43 -4.27 -16.90 -6.25
N MET A 44 -5.50 -16.95 -6.74
CA MET A 44 -6.70 -17.04 -5.92
C MET A 44 -7.09 -18.48 -5.55
N ALA A 45 -6.33 -19.48 -5.98
CA ALA A 45 -6.68 -20.89 -5.83
C ALA A 45 -7.07 -21.30 -4.41
N LEU A 46 -6.34 -20.82 -3.39
CA LEU A 46 -6.62 -21.18 -2.00
C LEU A 46 -7.93 -20.57 -1.50
N VAL A 47 -8.25 -19.34 -1.88
CA VAL A 47 -9.52 -18.69 -1.52
C VAL A 47 -10.69 -19.26 -2.32
N ASP A 48 -10.47 -19.72 -3.56
CA ASP A 48 -11.48 -20.44 -4.35
C ASP A 48 -11.86 -21.77 -3.66
N ILE A 49 -10.87 -22.50 -3.14
CA ILE A 49 -11.12 -23.71 -2.34
C ILE A 49 -11.93 -23.36 -1.07
N ASP A 50 -11.58 -22.30 -0.35
CA ASP A 50 -12.32 -21.87 0.84
C ASP A 50 -13.78 -21.53 0.49
N GLY A 51 -14.00 -20.74 -0.56
CA GLY A 51 -15.31 -20.38 -1.08
C GLY A 51 -16.14 -21.62 -1.48
N SER A 52 -15.51 -22.57 -2.17
CA SER A 52 -16.16 -23.81 -2.61
C SER A 52 -16.52 -24.71 -1.43
N VAL A 53 -15.66 -24.87 -0.43
CA VAL A 53 -15.94 -25.67 0.78
C VAL A 53 -17.08 -25.03 1.59
N ALA A 54 -17.10 -23.71 1.72
CA ALA A 54 -18.17 -23.00 2.40
C ALA A 54 -19.51 -23.16 1.67
N HIS A 55 -19.50 -23.04 0.33
CA HIS A 55 -20.69 -23.27 -0.50
C HIS A 55 -21.23 -24.70 -0.37
N ALA A 56 -20.37 -25.71 -0.47
CA ALA A 56 -20.76 -27.11 -0.29
C ALA A 56 -21.32 -27.38 1.12
N THR A 57 -20.71 -26.80 2.15
CA THR A 57 -21.17 -26.91 3.54
C THR A 57 -22.59 -26.35 3.70
N MET A 58 -22.86 -25.21 3.07
CA MET A 58 -24.19 -24.62 3.05
C MET A 58 -25.18 -25.48 2.27
N LEU A 59 -24.83 -26.00 1.09
CA LEU A 59 -25.70 -26.85 0.28
C LEU A 59 -26.11 -28.14 1.04
N ALA A 60 -25.20 -28.76 1.78
CA ALA A 60 -25.51 -29.91 2.62
C ALA A 60 -26.45 -29.51 3.77
N LYS A 61 -26.20 -28.40 4.47
CA LYS A 61 -27.07 -27.90 5.54
C LYS A 61 -28.49 -27.67 5.07
N VAL A 62 -28.71 -27.19 3.86
CA VAL A 62 -30.06 -26.95 3.32
C VAL A 62 -30.62 -28.15 2.54
N GLY A 63 -29.93 -29.30 2.54
CA GLY A 63 -30.40 -30.55 1.97
C GLY A 63 -30.32 -30.63 0.41
N VAL A 64 -29.58 -29.78 -0.22
CA VAL A 64 -29.38 -29.80 -1.70
C VAL A 64 -28.37 -30.85 -2.14
N ILE A 65 -27.35 -31.08 -1.32
CA ILE A 65 -26.42 -32.20 -1.50
C ILE A 65 -26.41 -33.06 -0.21
N SER A 66 -25.94 -34.31 -0.31
CA SER A 66 -25.86 -35.22 0.84
C SER A 66 -24.66 -34.89 1.75
N GLU A 67 -24.70 -35.34 2.97
CA GLU A 67 -23.53 -35.27 3.89
C GLU A 67 -22.35 -36.08 3.36
N GLN A 68 -22.59 -37.15 2.60
CA GLN A 68 -21.53 -37.93 1.94
C GLN A 68 -20.88 -37.11 0.82
N ASP A 69 -21.67 -36.42 0.00
CA ASP A 69 -21.12 -35.53 -1.04
C ASP A 69 -20.24 -34.42 -0.40
N LEU A 70 -20.68 -33.84 0.71
CA LEU A 70 -19.91 -32.83 1.45
C LEU A 70 -18.60 -33.42 1.98
N ALA A 71 -18.62 -34.60 2.56
CA ALA A 71 -17.41 -35.27 3.06
C ALA A 71 -16.41 -35.54 1.94
N ASP A 72 -16.89 -36.00 0.78
CA ASP A 72 -16.06 -36.27 -0.38
C ASP A 72 -15.47 -34.98 -0.98
N ILE A 73 -16.27 -33.91 -1.08
CA ILE A 73 -15.81 -32.59 -1.56
C ILE A 73 -14.73 -32.04 -0.61
N LYS A 74 -14.94 -32.07 0.70
CA LYS A 74 -13.94 -31.59 1.67
C LYS A 74 -12.63 -32.38 1.56
N ARG A 75 -12.71 -33.71 1.44
CA ARG A 75 -11.52 -34.57 1.25
C ARG A 75 -10.78 -34.21 -0.04
N GLY A 76 -11.51 -34.11 -1.16
CA GLY A 76 -10.91 -33.76 -2.47
C GLY A 76 -10.28 -32.37 -2.47
N MET A 77 -10.95 -31.38 -1.89
CA MET A 77 -10.43 -30.01 -1.78
C MET A 77 -9.21 -29.92 -0.86
N ALA A 78 -9.15 -30.68 0.22
CA ALA A 78 -7.97 -30.74 1.09
C ALA A 78 -6.75 -31.31 0.33
N GLN A 79 -6.96 -32.36 -0.48
CA GLN A 79 -5.89 -32.90 -1.33
C GLN A 79 -5.43 -31.89 -2.39
N ILE A 80 -6.35 -31.23 -3.09
CA ILE A 80 -6.02 -30.21 -4.10
C ILE A 80 -5.23 -29.05 -3.45
N ARG A 81 -5.63 -28.61 -2.26
CA ARG A 81 -4.89 -27.60 -1.49
C ARG A 81 -3.45 -28.02 -1.24
N GLU A 82 -3.23 -29.25 -0.82
CA GLU A 82 -1.88 -29.79 -0.62
C GLU A 82 -1.09 -29.85 -1.92
N GLU A 83 -1.71 -30.29 -3.01
CA GLU A 83 -1.06 -30.32 -4.34
C GLU A 83 -0.63 -28.92 -4.79
N ILE A 84 -1.47 -27.90 -4.58
CA ILE A 84 -1.15 -26.50 -4.91
C ILE A 84 -0.01 -25.97 -4.04
N GLN A 85 -0.11 -26.16 -2.72
CA GLN A 85 0.88 -25.64 -1.76
C GLN A 85 2.25 -26.31 -1.90
N THR A 86 2.30 -27.55 -2.36
CA THR A 86 3.55 -28.30 -2.62
C THR A 86 4.05 -28.18 -4.05
N GLY A 87 3.37 -27.41 -4.92
CA GLY A 87 3.74 -27.21 -6.32
C GLY A 87 3.53 -28.45 -7.20
N LYS A 88 2.69 -29.40 -6.77
CA LYS A 88 2.39 -30.63 -7.51
C LYS A 88 1.13 -30.52 -8.37
N PHE A 89 0.35 -29.47 -8.22
CA PHE A 89 -0.85 -29.26 -9.02
C PHE A 89 -0.49 -28.81 -10.43
N GLU A 90 -1.01 -29.52 -11.44
CA GLU A 90 -0.79 -29.23 -12.85
C GLU A 90 -1.89 -28.29 -13.37
N TRP A 91 -1.52 -27.07 -13.68
CA TRP A 91 -2.40 -26.08 -14.31
C TRP A 91 -2.48 -26.29 -15.81
N GLN A 92 -3.70 -26.34 -16.35
CA GLN A 92 -3.96 -26.57 -17.76
C GLN A 92 -4.63 -25.34 -18.38
N LEU A 93 -4.00 -24.79 -19.42
CA LEU A 93 -4.49 -23.63 -20.16
C LEU A 93 -5.86 -23.90 -20.81
N GLU A 94 -6.06 -25.12 -21.26
CA GLU A 94 -7.26 -25.60 -21.92
C GLU A 94 -8.50 -25.54 -21.01
N LEU A 95 -8.28 -25.53 -19.69
CA LEU A 95 -9.32 -25.39 -18.69
C LEU A 95 -9.60 -23.92 -18.31
N GLU A 96 -8.98 -22.96 -19.04
CA GLU A 96 -9.28 -21.52 -19.04
C GLU A 96 -8.94 -20.78 -17.76
N ASP A 97 -9.49 -21.15 -16.61
CA ASP A 97 -9.37 -20.41 -15.33
C ASP A 97 -9.02 -21.33 -14.15
N VAL A 98 -8.69 -20.71 -13.02
CA VAL A 98 -8.38 -21.42 -11.77
C VAL A 98 -9.54 -22.31 -11.33
N HIS A 99 -10.76 -21.87 -11.51
CA HIS A 99 -11.97 -22.53 -11.04
C HIS A 99 -12.22 -23.86 -11.78
N LEU A 100 -12.14 -23.83 -13.12
CA LEU A 100 -12.36 -25.04 -13.92
C LEU A 100 -11.22 -26.04 -13.75
N ASN A 101 -9.98 -25.57 -13.53
CA ASN A 101 -8.85 -26.43 -13.20
C ASN A 101 -9.08 -27.18 -11.89
N ILE A 102 -9.53 -26.49 -10.84
CA ILE A 102 -9.84 -27.09 -9.53
C ILE A 102 -11.05 -28.05 -9.65
N GLU A 103 -12.11 -27.64 -10.34
CA GLU A 103 -13.33 -28.44 -10.53
C GLU A 103 -13.03 -29.75 -11.30
N ALA A 104 -12.24 -29.67 -12.36
CA ALA A 104 -11.82 -30.84 -13.13
C ALA A 104 -10.99 -31.83 -12.26
N ARG A 105 -10.03 -31.30 -11.48
CA ARG A 105 -9.23 -32.12 -10.57
C ARG A 105 -10.09 -32.74 -9.47
N LEU A 106 -11.02 -31.99 -8.89
CA LEU A 106 -11.94 -32.48 -7.89
C LEU A 106 -12.79 -33.63 -8.45
N THR A 107 -13.35 -33.45 -9.65
CA THR A 107 -14.16 -34.48 -10.31
C THR A 107 -13.33 -35.73 -10.59
N ALA A 108 -12.07 -35.59 -10.97
CA ALA A 108 -11.16 -36.74 -11.15
C ALA A 108 -10.90 -37.50 -9.84
N LEU A 109 -10.87 -36.81 -8.70
CA LEU A 109 -10.61 -37.41 -7.39
C LEU A 109 -11.84 -38.09 -6.78
N ILE A 110 -13.03 -37.49 -6.91
CA ILE A 110 -14.23 -37.89 -6.15
C ILE A 110 -15.45 -38.22 -7.02
N GLY A 111 -15.32 -38.13 -8.36
CA GLY A 111 -16.39 -38.50 -9.30
C GLY A 111 -17.59 -37.52 -9.25
N ASP A 112 -18.82 -38.07 -9.26
CA ASP A 112 -20.05 -37.30 -9.41
C ASP A 112 -20.33 -36.32 -8.26
N ALA A 113 -19.81 -36.56 -7.08
CA ALA A 113 -19.88 -35.59 -5.96
C ALA A 113 -19.23 -34.25 -6.34
N GLY A 114 -18.10 -34.28 -7.08
CA GLY A 114 -17.44 -33.06 -7.59
C GLY A 114 -18.31 -32.26 -8.54
N LYS A 115 -19.10 -32.92 -9.38
CA LYS A 115 -20.03 -32.27 -10.31
C LYS A 115 -21.20 -31.57 -9.61
N ARG A 116 -21.55 -31.96 -8.38
CA ARG A 116 -22.65 -31.35 -7.60
C ARG A 116 -22.24 -30.05 -6.90
N LEU A 117 -20.94 -29.81 -6.75
CA LEU A 117 -20.41 -28.62 -6.10
C LEU A 117 -20.93 -27.30 -6.70
N HIS A 118 -21.07 -27.26 -8.03
CA HIS A 118 -21.49 -26.04 -8.74
C HIS A 118 -23.00 -25.74 -8.65
N THR A 119 -23.78 -26.58 -7.97
CA THR A 119 -25.24 -26.39 -7.82
C THR A 119 -25.56 -25.05 -7.16
N GLY A 120 -26.47 -24.28 -7.75
CA GLY A 120 -26.89 -22.96 -7.21
C GLY A 120 -25.83 -21.86 -7.22
N ARG A 121 -24.75 -22.06 -7.96
CA ARG A 121 -23.63 -21.10 -8.11
C ARG A 121 -23.34 -20.84 -9.57
N SER A 122 -22.82 -19.65 -9.88
CA SER A 122 -22.26 -19.29 -11.18
C SER A 122 -20.77 -18.98 -11.04
N ARG A 123 -20.06 -18.98 -12.16
CA ARG A 123 -18.70 -18.45 -12.21
C ARG A 123 -18.67 -16.96 -11.78
N ASN A 124 -19.74 -16.21 -12.03
CA ASN A 124 -19.82 -14.78 -11.73
C ASN A 124 -19.76 -14.46 -10.24
N ASP A 125 -20.59 -15.12 -9.41
CA ASP A 125 -20.55 -14.92 -7.96
C ASP A 125 -19.35 -15.61 -7.31
N GLN A 126 -18.86 -16.70 -7.89
CA GLN A 126 -17.65 -17.39 -7.46
C GLN A 126 -16.42 -16.47 -7.58
N VAL A 127 -16.16 -15.91 -8.75
CA VAL A 127 -14.99 -15.03 -8.96
C VAL A 127 -15.11 -13.72 -8.18
N ALA A 128 -16.31 -13.17 -8.06
CA ALA A 128 -16.54 -11.99 -7.23
C ALA A 128 -16.25 -12.23 -5.74
N THR A 129 -16.55 -13.44 -5.25
CA THR A 129 -16.21 -13.86 -3.88
C THR A 129 -14.71 -14.02 -3.71
N ASP A 130 -14.05 -14.67 -4.65
CA ASP A 130 -12.62 -14.98 -4.57
C ASP A 130 -11.76 -13.72 -4.59
N ILE A 131 -12.06 -12.76 -5.44
CA ILE A 131 -11.30 -11.51 -5.49
C ILE A 131 -11.46 -10.69 -4.20
N ARG A 132 -12.64 -10.72 -3.58
CA ARG A 132 -12.86 -10.08 -2.27
C ARG A 132 -12.10 -10.80 -1.15
N LEU A 133 -12.16 -12.12 -1.08
CA LEU A 133 -11.42 -12.91 -0.10
C LEU A 133 -9.91 -12.70 -0.24
N TYR A 134 -9.41 -12.75 -1.47
CA TYR A 134 -8.00 -12.54 -1.77
C TYR A 134 -7.55 -11.14 -1.37
N LEU A 135 -8.24 -10.11 -1.86
CA LEU A 135 -7.90 -8.72 -1.58
C LEU A 135 -8.01 -8.38 -0.09
N ARG A 136 -9.01 -8.94 0.62
CA ARG A 136 -9.15 -8.77 2.07
C ARG A 136 -7.89 -9.23 2.82
N GLY A 137 -7.37 -10.40 2.46
CA GLY A 137 -6.14 -10.94 3.06
C GLY A 137 -4.91 -10.09 2.74
N GLU A 138 -4.83 -9.58 1.51
CA GLU A 138 -3.73 -8.71 1.08
C GLU A 138 -3.80 -7.32 1.74
N ILE A 139 -4.99 -6.77 1.93
CA ILE A 139 -5.17 -5.52 2.71
C ILE A 139 -4.69 -5.71 4.14
N ASP A 140 -5.03 -6.83 4.80
CA ASP A 140 -4.58 -7.14 6.15
C ASP A 140 -3.03 -7.20 6.23
N GLU A 141 -2.38 -7.77 5.21
CA GLU A 141 -0.92 -7.81 5.12
C GLU A 141 -0.32 -6.42 4.87
N ILE A 142 -0.92 -5.62 4.00
CA ILE A 142 -0.45 -4.26 3.71
C ILE A 142 -0.60 -3.36 4.94
N ILE A 143 -1.70 -3.49 5.70
CA ILE A 143 -1.89 -2.78 6.97
C ILE A 143 -0.71 -3.07 7.92
N ARG A 144 -0.38 -4.35 8.13
CA ARG A 144 0.77 -4.72 8.99
C ARG A 144 2.10 -4.12 8.51
N ARG A 145 2.32 -4.05 7.19
CA ARG A 145 3.54 -3.45 6.62
C ARG A 145 3.59 -1.94 6.78
N VAL A 146 2.45 -1.27 6.66
CA VAL A 146 2.33 0.17 6.95
C VAL A 146 2.63 0.44 8.42
N GLU A 147 2.04 -0.34 9.33
CA GLU A 147 2.31 -0.24 10.77
C GLU A 147 3.80 -0.48 11.07
N HIS A 148 4.41 -1.49 10.47
CA HIS A 148 5.82 -1.76 10.67
C HIS A 148 6.72 -0.61 10.17
N LEU A 149 6.39 -0.01 9.02
CA LEU A 149 7.14 1.17 8.56
C LEU A 149 6.95 2.37 9.50
N GLN A 150 5.75 2.56 10.06
CA GLN A 150 5.53 3.58 11.09
C GLN A 150 6.40 3.33 12.32
N GLU A 151 6.46 2.07 12.82
CA GLU A 151 7.32 1.70 13.95
C GLU A 151 8.81 2.00 13.67
N VAL A 152 9.31 1.67 12.48
CA VAL A 152 10.69 1.96 12.07
C VAL A 152 10.97 3.46 12.04
N LEU A 153 10.06 4.25 11.47
CA LEU A 153 10.23 5.71 11.41
C LEU A 153 10.14 6.37 12.78
N VAL A 154 9.28 5.88 13.68
CA VAL A 154 9.20 6.34 15.07
C VAL A 154 10.50 6.02 15.82
N ALA A 155 11.08 4.84 15.64
CA ALA A 155 12.38 4.49 16.22
C ALA A 155 13.51 5.39 15.71
N GLN A 156 13.50 5.73 14.42
CA GLN A 156 14.44 6.72 13.86
C GLN A 156 14.21 8.12 14.42
N ALA A 157 12.95 8.51 14.64
CA ALA A 157 12.62 9.79 15.25
C ALA A 157 13.08 9.88 16.71
N GLU A 158 12.90 8.82 17.48
CA GLU A 158 13.38 8.73 18.88
C GLU A 158 14.88 8.84 18.95
N LYS A 159 15.60 8.03 18.17
CA LYS A 159 17.07 8.03 18.14
C LYS A 159 17.66 9.39 17.77
N ASN A 160 16.97 10.15 16.91
CA ASN A 160 17.47 11.38 16.30
C ASN A 160 16.57 12.59 16.60
N TYR A 161 15.91 12.61 17.76
CA TYR A 161 14.91 13.60 18.14
C TYR A 161 15.45 15.03 18.20
N ASN A 162 16.74 15.20 18.44
CA ASN A 162 17.44 16.48 18.57
C ASN A 162 18.48 16.77 17.48
N VAL A 163 18.59 15.92 16.46
CA VAL A 163 19.50 16.16 15.34
C VAL A 163 18.93 17.27 14.45
N ILE A 164 19.54 18.45 14.51
CA ILE A 164 19.12 19.63 13.76
C ILE A 164 19.45 19.49 12.28
N MET A 165 18.50 19.79 11.42
CA MET A 165 18.65 19.85 9.98
C MET A 165 17.93 21.08 9.39
N PRO A 166 18.28 21.53 8.18
CA PRO A 166 17.52 22.59 7.55
C PRO A 166 16.12 22.12 7.15
N GLY A 167 15.08 22.90 7.49
CA GLY A 167 13.80 22.81 6.85
C GLY A 167 13.80 23.63 5.57
N PHE A 168 13.17 23.10 4.51
CA PHE A 168 13.15 23.73 3.19
C PHE A 168 11.74 24.16 2.78
N THR A 169 11.66 25.33 2.16
CA THR A 169 10.53 25.72 1.31
C THR A 169 11.08 26.18 -0.02
N HIS A 170 10.49 25.76 -1.15
CA HIS A 170 10.99 26.08 -2.49
C HIS A 170 12.47 25.67 -2.72
N MET A 171 12.94 24.63 -2.05
CA MET A 171 14.33 24.20 -2.00
C MET A 171 15.31 25.27 -1.46
N GLN A 172 14.79 26.28 -0.77
CA GLN A 172 15.59 27.25 -0.01
C GLN A 172 15.57 26.87 1.47
N VAL A 173 16.71 27.04 2.14
CA VAL A 173 16.77 26.88 3.60
C VAL A 173 15.81 27.90 4.22
N ALA A 174 14.90 27.41 5.04
CA ALA A 174 13.87 28.25 5.68
C ALA A 174 14.11 28.32 7.20
N GLN A 175 13.60 27.36 7.94
CA GLN A 175 13.73 27.30 9.39
C GLN A 175 14.34 25.97 9.80
N PRO A 176 15.11 25.91 10.91
CA PRO A 176 15.64 24.65 11.39
C PRO A 176 14.54 23.73 11.90
N VAL A 177 14.67 22.46 11.63
CA VAL A 177 13.85 21.38 12.17
C VAL A 177 14.74 20.30 12.76
N THR A 178 14.19 19.22 13.31
CA THR A 178 14.98 18.06 13.65
C THR A 178 14.70 16.91 12.69
N PHE A 179 15.68 16.02 12.51
CA PHE A 179 15.49 14.80 11.72
C PHE A 179 14.35 13.94 12.29
N GLY A 180 14.26 13.84 13.63
CA GLY A 180 13.16 13.15 14.29
C GLY A 180 11.79 13.74 13.95
N HIS A 181 11.66 15.06 13.99
CA HIS A 181 10.42 15.74 13.59
C HIS A 181 10.06 15.46 12.13
N HIS A 182 11.05 15.48 11.24
CA HIS A 182 10.85 15.21 9.82
C HIS A 182 10.34 13.76 9.58
N MET A 183 10.94 12.78 10.27
CA MET A 183 10.49 11.37 10.15
C MET A 183 9.05 11.20 10.64
N LEU A 184 8.64 11.89 11.70
CA LEU A 184 7.26 11.85 12.20
C LEU A 184 6.24 12.43 11.21
N ALA A 185 6.65 13.32 10.31
CA ALA A 185 5.75 13.80 9.25
C ALA A 185 5.32 12.65 8.32
N TYR A 186 6.22 11.73 7.99
CA TYR A 186 5.89 10.55 7.21
C TYR A 186 5.05 9.54 7.99
N VAL A 187 5.26 9.43 9.30
CA VAL A 187 4.40 8.60 10.17
C VAL A 187 2.95 9.08 10.12
N GLU A 188 2.71 10.39 10.16
CA GLU A 188 1.36 10.97 10.03
C GLU A 188 0.74 10.76 8.63
N MET A 189 1.55 10.73 7.56
CA MET A 189 1.07 10.38 6.22
C MET A 189 0.62 8.91 6.17
N LEU A 190 1.44 8.00 6.68
CA LEU A 190 1.15 6.58 6.75
C LEU A 190 -0.05 6.26 7.65
N GLU A 191 -0.32 7.07 8.68
CA GLU A 191 -1.52 6.93 9.50
C GLU A 191 -2.80 7.18 8.70
N ARG A 192 -2.79 8.18 7.85
CA ARG A 192 -3.92 8.41 6.95
C ARG A 192 -4.11 7.27 5.95
N ASP A 193 -3.01 6.62 5.53
CA ASP A 193 -3.06 5.43 4.67
C ASP A 193 -3.59 4.22 5.43
N HIS A 194 -3.13 4.01 6.66
CA HIS A 194 -3.65 2.97 7.55
C HIS A 194 -5.17 3.10 7.73
N ALA A 195 -5.65 4.30 8.07
CA ALA A 195 -7.08 4.55 8.26
C ALA A 195 -7.90 4.26 6.99
N ARG A 196 -7.39 4.66 5.79
CA ARG A 196 -8.04 4.33 4.51
C ARG A 196 -8.14 2.83 4.27
N LEU A 197 -7.09 2.09 4.57
CA LEU A 197 -7.09 0.64 4.40
C LEU A 197 -8.06 -0.06 5.35
N ILE A 198 -8.18 0.40 6.60
CA ILE A 198 -9.17 -0.11 7.56
C ILE A 198 -10.60 0.14 7.05
N ASP A 199 -10.90 1.36 6.61
CA ASP A 199 -12.21 1.70 6.06
C ASP A 199 -12.54 0.88 4.81
N LEU A 200 -11.58 0.74 3.90
CA LEU A 200 -11.71 -0.07 2.70
C LEU A 200 -11.98 -1.53 3.05
N ARG A 201 -11.27 -2.07 4.03
CA ARG A 201 -11.43 -3.46 4.45
C ARG A 201 -12.88 -3.80 4.83
N HIS A 202 -13.59 -2.89 5.49
CA HIS A 202 -15.02 -3.06 5.79
C HIS A 202 -15.87 -3.15 4.51
N ARG A 203 -15.59 -2.34 3.50
CA ARG A 203 -16.34 -2.36 2.23
C ARG A 203 -16.02 -3.59 1.37
N VAL A 204 -14.79 -4.08 1.40
CA VAL A 204 -14.41 -5.35 0.77
C VAL A 204 -15.12 -6.53 1.43
N ASN A 205 -15.40 -6.46 2.73
CA ASN A 205 -15.85 -7.57 3.57
C ASN A 205 -17.37 -7.81 3.49
N SER A 206 -17.91 -7.82 2.26
CA SER A 206 -19.31 -8.14 1.95
C SER A 206 -19.39 -9.30 0.96
N SER A 207 -20.13 -10.37 1.32
CA SER A 207 -20.20 -11.59 0.51
C SER A 207 -21.11 -11.44 -0.69
N PRO A 208 -20.64 -11.66 -1.93
CA PRO A 208 -21.48 -11.74 -3.12
C PRO A 208 -22.01 -13.18 -3.37
N LEU A 209 -21.49 -14.19 -2.68
CA LEU A 209 -21.82 -15.59 -2.95
C LEU A 209 -23.30 -15.88 -2.72
N GLY A 210 -23.91 -16.60 -3.67
CA GLY A 210 -25.33 -16.83 -3.73
C GLY A 210 -26.11 -15.89 -4.66
N ALA A 211 -25.44 -14.88 -5.22
CA ALA A 211 -25.99 -14.05 -6.29
C ALA A 211 -26.12 -14.83 -7.63
N ALA A 212 -25.48 -15.96 -7.74
CA ALA A 212 -25.38 -16.80 -8.93
C ALA A 212 -24.92 -15.99 -10.15
N ALA A 213 -25.55 -16.14 -11.32
CA ALA A 213 -25.13 -15.37 -12.50
C ALA A 213 -25.42 -13.87 -12.37
N LEU A 214 -26.61 -13.51 -11.86
CA LEU A 214 -27.05 -12.13 -11.68
C LEU A 214 -28.39 -12.00 -10.91
N ALA A 215 -29.24 -13.04 -10.90
CA ALA A 215 -30.61 -12.97 -10.41
C ALA A 215 -30.85 -13.82 -9.15
N GLY A 216 -29.79 -14.35 -8.56
CA GLY A 216 -29.91 -15.34 -7.48
C GLY A 216 -30.24 -16.74 -8.02
N THR A 217 -30.71 -17.61 -7.15
CA THR A 217 -31.00 -19.02 -7.48
C THR A 217 -32.33 -19.45 -6.93
N THR A 218 -32.93 -20.52 -7.52
CA THR A 218 -34.17 -21.13 -7.04
C THR A 218 -33.97 -22.11 -5.89
N TYR A 219 -32.73 -22.44 -5.55
CA TYR A 219 -32.41 -23.28 -4.40
C TYR A 219 -32.56 -22.53 -3.08
N PRO A 220 -32.90 -23.22 -1.98
CA PRO A 220 -33.12 -22.61 -0.68
C PRO A 220 -31.80 -22.32 0.05
N ILE A 221 -30.91 -21.57 -0.61
CA ILE A 221 -29.57 -21.26 -0.08
C ILE A 221 -29.61 -20.38 1.17
N ASP A 222 -28.60 -20.54 2.04
CA ASP A 222 -28.40 -19.72 3.24
C ASP A 222 -27.12 -18.87 3.07
N ARG A 223 -27.29 -17.67 2.47
CA ARG A 223 -26.18 -16.76 2.17
C ARG A 223 -25.49 -16.21 3.42
N GLU A 224 -26.23 -15.99 4.50
CA GLU A 224 -25.66 -15.49 5.76
C GLU A 224 -24.78 -16.55 6.42
N TYR A 225 -25.20 -17.81 6.35
CA TYR A 225 -24.38 -18.91 6.84
C TYR A 225 -23.09 -19.06 6.05
N THR A 226 -23.14 -18.98 4.73
CA THR A 226 -21.95 -19.03 3.88
C THR A 226 -21.02 -17.85 4.15
N ALA A 227 -21.57 -16.64 4.30
CA ALA A 227 -20.79 -15.44 4.65
C ALA A 227 -20.07 -15.60 5.99
N LYS A 228 -20.76 -16.15 7.00
CA LYS A 228 -20.17 -16.45 8.31
C LYS A 228 -19.02 -17.46 8.23
N LEU A 229 -19.17 -18.52 7.43
CA LEU A 229 -18.10 -19.51 7.23
C LEU A 229 -16.84 -18.90 6.61
N LEU A 230 -17.01 -17.87 5.76
CA LEU A 230 -15.92 -17.17 5.07
C LEU A 230 -15.43 -15.92 5.82
N GLY A 231 -16.02 -15.62 6.98
CA GLY A 231 -15.64 -14.46 7.78
C GLY A 231 -16.01 -13.10 7.16
N PHE A 232 -17.02 -13.07 6.28
CA PHE A 232 -17.60 -11.82 5.81
C PHE A 232 -18.48 -11.18 6.88
N GLU A 233 -18.44 -9.86 6.99
CA GLU A 233 -19.26 -9.08 7.93
C GLU A 233 -20.71 -8.95 7.47
N THR A 234 -20.92 -8.88 6.16
CA THR A 234 -22.23 -8.63 5.54
C THR A 234 -22.44 -9.51 4.31
N VAL A 235 -23.67 -9.50 3.80
CA VAL A 235 -24.07 -10.11 2.53
C VAL A 235 -24.50 -9.01 1.58
N ALA A 236 -24.03 -9.04 0.34
CA ALA A 236 -24.46 -8.10 -0.71
C ALA A 236 -25.97 -8.19 -0.92
N GLN A 237 -26.67 -7.06 -0.85
CA GLN A 237 -28.13 -6.98 -0.79
C GLN A 237 -28.83 -7.03 -2.14
N ASN A 238 -28.10 -6.88 -3.24
CA ASN A 238 -28.63 -6.97 -4.59
C ASN A 238 -27.78 -7.93 -5.41
N SER A 239 -28.35 -8.96 -5.99
CA SER A 239 -27.64 -10.00 -6.74
C SER A 239 -27.00 -9.50 -8.03
N LEU A 240 -27.61 -8.50 -8.66
CA LEU A 240 -27.11 -7.92 -9.91
C LEU A 240 -25.86 -7.07 -9.64
N ASP A 241 -25.88 -6.25 -8.59
CA ASP A 241 -24.76 -5.46 -8.12
C ASP A 241 -23.62 -6.34 -7.58
N ALA A 242 -23.96 -7.40 -6.82
CA ALA A 242 -23.01 -8.29 -6.18
C ALA A 242 -21.98 -8.91 -7.14
N VAL A 243 -22.38 -9.24 -8.36
CA VAL A 243 -21.49 -9.82 -9.39
C VAL A 243 -20.85 -8.76 -10.29
N SER A 244 -21.32 -7.51 -10.25
CA SER A 244 -20.85 -6.39 -11.06
C SER A 244 -19.89 -5.47 -10.33
N ASP A 245 -20.02 -5.32 -9.02
CA ASP A 245 -19.25 -4.40 -8.20
C ASP A 245 -17.73 -4.69 -8.25
N ARG A 246 -16.96 -3.66 -8.57
CA ARG A 246 -15.50 -3.61 -8.48
C ARG A 246 -15.01 -2.32 -7.81
N ASP A 247 -15.91 -1.57 -7.16
CA ASP A 247 -15.56 -0.32 -6.48
C ASP A 247 -14.48 -0.56 -5.43
N PHE A 248 -14.56 -1.67 -4.70
CA PHE A 248 -13.55 -2.06 -3.71
C PHE A 248 -12.15 -2.26 -4.31
N ALA A 249 -12.05 -2.73 -5.54
CA ALA A 249 -10.79 -2.90 -6.25
C ALA A 249 -10.22 -1.56 -6.75
N ILE A 250 -11.08 -0.67 -7.25
CA ILE A 250 -10.70 0.71 -7.60
C ILE A 250 -10.24 1.46 -6.36
N GLU A 251 -10.98 1.36 -5.27
CA GLU A 251 -10.66 2.00 -3.99
C GLU A 251 -9.33 1.51 -3.43
N PHE A 252 -9.04 0.21 -3.56
CA PHE A 252 -7.74 -0.35 -3.22
C PHE A 252 -6.62 0.27 -4.05
N CYS A 253 -6.76 0.31 -5.37
CA CYS A 253 -5.76 0.93 -6.25
C CYS A 253 -5.57 2.43 -5.94
N ALA A 254 -6.63 3.14 -5.55
CA ALA A 254 -6.56 4.53 -5.11
C ALA A 254 -5.80 4.69 -3.78
N ALA A 255 -6.07 3.84 -2.79
CA ALA A 255 -5.34 3.80 -1.53
C ALA A 255 -3.86 3.45 -1.75
N ALA A 256 -3.59 2.43 -2.57
CA ALA A 256 -2.25 2.03 -3.00
C ALA A 256 -1.49 3.19 -3.68
N SER A 257 -2.16 3.95 -4.54
CA SER A 257 -1.59 5.13 -5.19
C SER A 257 -1.19 6.22 -4.19
N LEU A 258 -1.96 6.45 -3.14
CA LEU A 258 -1.63 7.41 -2.08
C LEU A 258 -0.42 6.93 -1.26
N ILE A 259 -0.35 5.65 -0.90
CA ILE A 259 0.81 5.07 -0.23
C ILE A 259 2.07 5.30 -1.10
N MET A 260 1.99 4.98 -2.39
CA MET A 260 3.12 5.16 -3.30
C MET A 260 3.49 6.63 -3.50
N ALA A 261 2.53 7.57 -3.45
CA ALA A 261 2.81 9.01 -3.48
C ALA A 261 3.60 9.46 -2.25
N HIS A 262 3.25 8.97 -1.05
CA HIS A 262 3.98 9.27 0.18
C HIS A 262 5.39 8.68 0.14
N ILE A 263 5.53 7.43 -0.29
CA ILE A 263 6.83 6.77 -0.46
C ILE A 263 7.68 7.48 -1.53
N SER A 264 7.08 7.93 -2.62
CA SER A 264 7.78 8.66 -3.68
C SER A 264 8.34 10.00 -3.16
N ARG A 265 7.60 10.71 -2.31
CA ARG A 265 8.08 11.94 -1.67
C ARG A 265 9.26 11.67 -0.74
N LEU A 266 9.16 10.63 0.11
CA LEU A 266 10.28 10.21 0.96
C LEU A 266 11.49 9.79 0.11
N SER A 267 11.25 9.07 -0.98
CA SER A 267 12.29 8.65 -1.93
C SER A 267 13.05 9.84 -2.49
N GLU A 268 12.35 10.88 -2.94
CA GLU A 268 12.96 12.10 -3.49
C GLU A 268 13.87 12.76 -2.45
N GLU A 269 13.40 12.91 -1.21
CA GLU A 269 14.22 13.49 -0.14
C GLU A 269 15.44 12.64 0.18
N LEU A 270 15.31 11.31 0.25
CA LEU A 270 16.45 10.41 0.48
C LEU A 270 17.50 10.51 -0.62
N VAL A 271 17.07 10.61 -1.88
CA VAL A 271 17.98 10.80 -3.04
C VAL A 271 18.73 12.13 -2.91
N ILE A 272 18.02 13.22 -2.62
CA ILE A 272 18.62 14.54 -2.41
C ILE A 272 19.59 14.50 -1.23
N TRP A 273 19.18 13.98 -0.08
CA TRP A 273 19.97 13.97 1.13
C TRP A 273 21.22 13.06 1.05
N MET A 274 21.15 11.98 0.29
CA MET A 274 22.31 11.11 0.07
C MET A 274 23.30 11.69 -0.95
N SER A 275 22.87 12.65 -1.79
CA SER A 275 23.74 13.23 -2.81
C SER A 275 24.96 13.90 -2.17
N GLN A 276 26.09 13.88 -2.88
CA GLN A 276 27.36 14.47 -2.41
C GLN A 276 27.26 15.98 -2.07
N ARG A 277 26.27 16.67 -2.65
CA ARG A 277 26.05 18.11 -2.40
C ARG A 277 25.34 18.36 -1.06
N PHE A 278 24.52 17.43 -0.62
CA PHE A 278 23.83 17.51 0.67
C PHE A 278 24.58 16.71 1.75
N GLY A 279 24.84 15.42 1.51
CA GLY A 279 25.59 14.59 2.44
C GLY A 279 24.90 14.42 3.81
N PHE A 280 23.57 14.55 3.86
CA PHE A 280 22.80 14.55 5.10
C PHE A 280 22.61 13.17 5.69
N ILE A 281 22.60 12.14 4.84
CA ILE A 281 22.36 10.76 5.27
C ILE A 281 23.34 9.79 4.60
N LYS A 282 23.49 8.64 5.25
CA LYS A 282 24.06 7.43 4.63
C LYS A 282 22.99 6.35 4.62
N LEU A 283 22.85 5.67 3.49
CA LEU A 283 22.06 4.45 3.37
C LEU A 283 22.97 3.24 3.57
N PRO A 284 22.47 2.13 4.17
CA PRO A 284 23.25 0.89 4.27
C PRO A 284 23.65 0.39 2.88
N ASP A 285 24.86 -0.16 2.78
CA ASP A 285 25.44 -0.61 1.50
C ASP A 285 24.56 -1.61 0.75
N ARG A 286 23.87 -2.49 1.47
CA ARG A 286 22.98 -3.49 0.89
C ARG A 286 21.73 -2.92 0.18
N PHE A 287 21.46 -1.61 0.32
CA PHE A 287 20.35 -0.91 -0.35
C PHE A 287 20.84 0.10 -1.39
N THR A 288 22.11 0.01 -1.75
CA THR A 288 22.75 0.90 -2.72
C THR A 288 23.54 0.07 -3.70
N THR A 289 23.81 0.62 -4.89
CA THR A 289 24.71 -0.01 -5.86
C THR A 289 25.84 0.91 -6.27
N GLY A 290 26.87 0.32 -6.86
CA GLY A 290 27.97 1.05 -7.47
C GLY A 290 27.75 1.26 -8.97
N SER A 291 28.70 1.94 -9.60
CA SER A 291 28.74 2.09 -11.04
C SER A 291 29.74 1.10 -11.67
N SER A 292 29.37 0.55 -12.83
CA SER A 292 30.26 -0.35 -13.58
C SER A 292 31.52 0.34 -14.14
N ILE A 293 31.49 1.68 -14.21
CA ILE A 293 32.59 2.47 -14.78
C ILE A 293 33.17 3.49 -13.77
N MET A 294 32.41 3.89 -12.77
CA MET A 294 32.80 4.88 -11.76
C MET A 294 32.87 4.25 -10.38
N PRO A 295 34.03 3.72 -9.95
CA PRO A 295 34.14 2.95 -8.71
C PRO A 295 33.87 3.74 -7.43
N GLN A 296 33.96 5.07 -7.49
CA GLN A 296 33.65 5.97 -6.37
C GLN A 296 32.16 6.24 -6.19
N LYS A 297 31.31 5.87 -7.17
CA LYS A 297 29.89 6.19 -7.17
C LYS A 297 29.09 5.19 -6.36
N LYS A 298 28.18 5.71 -5.54
CA LYS A 298 27.20 4.96 -4.76
C LYS A 298 25.82 5.54 -5.01
N THR A 299 24.87 4.72 -5.46
CA THR A 299 23.54 5.17 -5.92
C THR A 299 22.42 4.67 -5.02
N PRO A 300 21.39 5.49 -4.77
CA PRO A 300 20.23 5.13 -3.92
C PRO A 300 19.16 4.37 -4.72
N ASP A 301 19.47 3.17 -5.19
CA ASP A 301 18.60 2.45 -6.14
C ASP A 301 17.22 2.11 -5.60
N VAL A 302 17.09 1.85 -4.29
CA VAL A 302 15.78 1.56 -3.68
C VAL A 302 14.86 2.79 -3.74
N PRO A 303 15.28 3.97 -3.27
CA PRO A 303 14.48 5.19 -3.44
C PRO A 303 14.20 5.54 -4.91
N ASP A 304 15.19 5.46 -5.79
CA ASP A 304 15.00 5.73 -7.22
C ASP A 304 13.95 4.81 -7.84
N THR A 305 14.07 3.51 -7.56
CA THR A 305 13.13 2.50 -8.08
C THR A 305 11.72 2.70 -7.53
N ALA A 306 11.57 2.98 -6.23
CA ALA A 306 10.26 3.20 -5.62
C ALA A 306 9.56 4.44 -6.21
N ARG A 307 10.31 5.51 -6.44
CA ARG A 307 9.81 6.72 -7.13
C ARG A 307 9.29 6.39 -8.54
N GLY A 308 10.01 5.56 -9.29
CA GLY A 308 9.56 5.09 -10.60
C GLY A 308 8.32 4.18 -10.54
N LYS A 309 8.27 3.26 -9.56
CA LYS A 309 7.15 2.32 -9.37
C LYS A 309 5.83 3.00 -9.00
N SER A 310 5.84 4.24 -8.48
CA SER A 310 4.62 4.98 -8.19
C SER A 310 3.75 5.18 -9.44
N GLY A 311 4.37 5.48 -10.58
CA GLY A 311 3.67 5.62 -11.87
C GLY A 311 2.99 4.33 -12.34
N ARG A 312 3.56 3.17 -12.01
CA ARG A 312 2.98 1.86 -12.30
C ARG A 312 1.65 1.68 -11.57
N VAL A 313 1.62 1.92 -10.27
CA VAL A 313 0.39 1.80 -9.45
C VAL A 313 -0.67 2.83 -9.86
N TYR A 314 -0.26 4.04 -10.29
CA TYR A 314 -1.21 5.02 -10.87
C TYR A 314 -1.81 4.50 -12.18
N GLY A 315 -1.01 3.79 -12.99
CA GLY A 315 -1.49 3.10 -14.19
C GLY A 315 -2.53 2.03 -13.87
N ASP A 316 -2.33 1.26 -12.81
CA ASP A 316 -3.27 0.23 -12.33
C ASP A 316 -4.61 0.85 -11.93
N LEU A 317 -4.60 1.96 -11.18
CA LEU A 317 -5.81 2.72 -10.85
C LEU A 317 -6.53 3.20 -12.10
N MET A 318 -5.81 3.76 -13.05
CA MET A 318 -6.40 4.26 -14.31
C MET A 318 -6.98 3.12 -15.14
N SER A 319 -6.32 1.96 -15.16
CA SER A 319 -6.81 0.74 -15.81
C SER A 319 -8.15 0.30 -15.22
N MET A 320 -8.24 0.23 -13.90
CA MET A 320 -9.47 -0.15 -13.20
C MET A 320 -10.63 0.83 -13.43
N LEU A 321 -10.36 2.13 -13.36
CA LEU A 321 -11.37 3.17 -13.66
C LEU A 321 -11.86 3.06 -15.11
N THR A 322 -10.94 2.82 -16.04
CA THR A 322 -11.26 2.69 -17.47
C THR A 322 -12.08 1.44 -17.73
N LEU A 323 -11.75 0.32 -17.08
CA LEU A 323 -12.50 -0.92 -17.17
C LEU A 323 -13.96 -0.72 -16.79
N MET A 324 -14.21 -0.05 -15.68
CA MET A 324 -15.56 0.06 -15.12
C MET A 324 -16.44 1.14 -15.76
N LYS A 325 -15.86 2.18 -16.37
CA LYS A 325 -16.58 3.39 -16.81
C LYS A 325 -17.71 3.17 -17.81
N GLY A 326 -17.74 2.08 -18.53
CA GLY A 326 -18.72 1.84 -19.61
C GLY A 326 -19.24 0.41 -19.63
N THR A 327 -18.81 -0.42 -18.69
CA THR A 327 -19.23 -1.83 -18.62
C THR A 327 -20.63 -1.92 -18.02
N PRO A 328 -21.62 -2.52 -18.75
CA PRO A 328 -22.96 -2.68 -18.22
C PRO A 328 -23.02 -3.70 -17.08
N LEU A 329 -24.12 -3.65 -16.30
CA LEU A 329 -24.43 -4.69 -15.32
C LEU A 329 -24.64 -6.02 -16.06
N ALA A 330 -24.45 -7.11 -15.49
CA ALA A 330 -23.93 -7.72 -14.35
C ALA A 330 -22.43 -8.08 -14.51
N TYR A 331 -22.12 -9.20 -15.21
CA TYR A 331 -20.77 -9.64 -15.54
C TYR A 331 -20.53 -9.61 -17.06
N ASN A 332 -19.39 -9.08 -17.44
CA ASN A 332 -18.87 -9.09 -18.80
C ASN A 332 -17.45 -9.65 -18.81
N LYS A 333 -17.00 -10.21 -19.94
CA LYS A 333 -15.65 -10.79 -20.04
C LYS A 333 -14.54 -9.76 -19.76
N ASP A 334 -14.83 -8.46 -19.97
CA ASP A 334 -13.99 -7.31 -19.58
C ASP A 334 -13.49 -7.43 -18.13
N PHE A 335 -14.32 -7.92 -17.21
CA PHE A 335 -13.96 -8.07 -15.78
C PHE A 335 -12.82 -9.06 -15.51
N GLN A 336 -12.40 -9.83 -16.50
CA GLN A 336 -11.19 -10.63 -16.38
C GLN A 336 -9.95 -9.74 -16.24
N GLU A 337 -9.98 -8.53 -16.84
CA GLU A 337 -8.90 -7.54 -16.81
C GLU A 337 -8.81 -6.78 -15.45
N ASP A 338 -9.67 -7.07 -14.48
CA ASP A 338 -9.61 -6.48 -13.14
C ASP A 338 -8.44 -7.03 -12.30
N LYS A 339 -8.00 -8.26 -12.58
CA LYS A 339 -7.07 -9.00 -11.72
C LYS A 339 -5.63 -8.54 -11.85
N GLU A 340 -5.13 -8.41 -13.08
CA GLU A 340 -3.73 -8.08 -13.31
C GLU A 340 -3.35 -6.72 -12.71
N PRO A 341 -4.13 -5.61 -12.90
CA PRO A 341 -3.83 -4.34 -12.26
C PRO A 341 -3.88 -4.40 -10.73
N VAL A 342 -4.87 -5.11 -10.16
CA VAL A 342 -4.99 -5.26 -8.71
C VAL A 342 -3.82 -6.06 -8.15
N PHE A 343 -3.44 -7.16 -8.78
CA PHE A 343 -2.31 -8.00 -8.37
C PHE A 343 -0.99 -7.25 -8.47
N ASP A 344 -0.80 -6.48 -9.52
CA ASP A 344 0.39 -5.66 -9.73
C ASP A 344 0.52 -4.57 -8.67
N ALA A 345 -0.57 -3.87 -8.36
CA ALA A 345 -0.61 -2.87 -7.30
C ALA A 345 -0.31 -3.48 -5.92
N ILE A 346 -0.89 -4.66 -5.60
CA ILE A 346 -0.63 -5.40 -4.36
C ILE A 346 0.86 -5.71 -4.23
N ASP A 347 1.45 -6.35 -5.23
CA ASP A 347 2.85 -6.78 -5.20
C ASP A 347 3.79 -5.58 -5.10
N THR A 348 3.53 -4.54 -5.89
CA THR A 348 4.35 -3.33 -5.92
C THR A 348 4.35 -2.62 -4.57
N VAL A 349 3.19 -2.46 -3.94
CA VAL A 349 3.08 -1.80 -2.62
C VAL A 349 3.73 -2.65 -1.54
N LYS A 350 3.47 -3.95 -1.50
CA LYS A 350 4.05 -4.87 -0.50
C LYS A 350 5.57 -4.88 -0.55
N ASP A 351 6.15 -4.99 -1.74
CA ASP A 351 7.59 -5.03 -1.93
C ASP A 351 8.23 -3.68 -1.61
N THR A 352 7.59 -2.58 -1.99
CA THR A 352 8.06 -1.23 -1.69
C THR A 352 8.05 -0.97 -0.17
N LEU A 353 6.97 -1.28 0.52
CA LEU A 353 6.88 -1.13 1.98
C LEU A 353 7.95 -1.97 2.70
N ARG A 354 8.15 -3.23 2.28
CA ARG A 354 9.19 -4.09 2.83
C ARG A 354 10.58 -3.48 2.64
N ALA A 355 10.90 -3.07 1.41
CA ALA A 355 12.20 -2.47 1.10
C ALA A 355 12.46 -1.22 1.94
N PHE A 356 11.43 -0.39 2.16
CA PHE A 356 11.53 0.81 2.99
C PHE A 356 11.66 0.50 4.49
N CYS A 357 10.95 -0.48 5.02
CA CYS A 357 11.16 -0.93 6.40
C CYS A 357 12.61 -1.33 6.64
N ASP A 358 13.13 -2.21 5.78
CA ASP A 358 14.48 -2.74 5.92
C ASP A 358 15.57 -1.68 5.71
N MET A 359 15.35 -0.74 4.79
CA MET A 359 16.29 0.35 4.49
C MET A 359 16.27 1.43 5.59
N MET A 360 15.08 1.92 5.97
CA MET A 360 14.94 3.03 6.92
C MET A 360 15.43 2.67 8.32
N ALA A 361 15.37 1.40 8.71
CA ALA A 361 15.95 0.93 9.96
C ALA A 361 17.47 1.20 10.07
N GLY A 362 18.16 1.25 8.94
CA GLY A 362 19.61 1.45 8.87
C GLY A 362 20.05 2.82 8.32
N VAL A 363 19.15 3.79 8.17
CA VAL A 363 19.51 5.15 7.75
C VAL A 363 20.31 5.84 8.85
N GLU A 364 21.42 6.44 8.49
CA GLU A 364 22.31 7.18 9.39
C GLU A 364 22.33 8.67 9.02
N PRO A 365 21.69 9.54 9.83
CA PRO A 365 21.85 10.98 9.65
C PRO A 365 23.31 11.42 9.90
N GLN A 366 23.70 12.49 9.23
CA GLN A 366 25.04 13.11 9.36
C GLN A 366 24.87 14.46 10.05
N PRO A 367 24.90 14.54 11.40
CA PRO A 367 24.52 15.74 12.14
C PRO A 367 25.37 16.97 11.81
N GLU A 368 26.65 16.79 11.57
CA GLU A 368 27.55 17.91 11.23
C GLU A 368 27.18 18.56 9.89
N ALA A 369 26.97 17.74 8.84
CA ALA A 369 26.58 18.24 7.53
C ALA A 369 25.21 18.91 7.56
N MET A 370 24.25 18.33 8.28
CA MET A 370 22.91 18.89 8.49
C MET A 370 22.96 20.23 9.25
N HIS A 371 23.74 20.30 10.33
CA HIS A 371 23.86 21.50 11.14
C HIS A 371 24.51 22.63 10.34
N GLN A 372 25.61 22.37 9.64
CA GLN A 372 26.26 23.34 8.75
C GLN A 372 25.31 23.89 7.68
N ALA A 373 24.53 23.00 7.03
CA ALA A 373 23.55 23.41 6.04
C ALA A 373 22.40 24.22 6.65
N ALA A 374 22.00 23.89 7.89
CA ALA A 374 20.96 24.63 8.59
C ALA A 374 21.35 26.07 8.97
N GLN A 375 22.65 26.38 9.07
CA GLN A 375 23.14 27.74 9.32
C GLN A 375 23.04 28.66 8.11
N MET A 376 22.88 28.08 6.90
CA MET A 376 22.85 28.86 5.65
C MET A 376 21.51 29.62 5.52
N GLY A 377 21.54 30.79 4.91
CA GLY A 377 20.32 31.50 4.51
C GLY A 377 19.57 32.22 5.66
N PHE A 378 20.25 32.49 6.76
CA PHE A 378 19.68 33.23 7.93
C PHE A 378 18.42 32.59 8.52
N PRO A 379 18.46 31.31 8.92
CA PRO A 379 17.29 30.52 9.30
C PRO A 379 16.57 31.04 10.55
N THR A 380 17.24 31.85 11.35
CA THR A 380 16.71 32.45 12.62
C THR A 380 16.20 33.87 12.44
N ALA A 381 16.10 34.35 11.21
CA ALA A 381 15.57 35.71 10.95
C ALA A 381 14.14 35.90 11.47
N THR A 382 13.28 34.90 11.35
CA THR A 382 11.92 34.93 11.92
C THR A 382 11.96 34.98 13.44
N ASP A 383 12.90 34.26 14.07
CA ASP A 383 13.07 34.29 15.53
C ASP A 383 13.48 35.67 16.04
N LEU A 384 14.31 36.41 15.29
CA LEU A 384 14.63 37.80 15.60
C LEU A 384 13.41 38.71 15.48
N ALA A 385 12.58 38.55 14.46
CA ALA A 385 11.34 39.31 14.32
C ALA A 385 10.38 39.06 15.51
N ASP A 386 10.23 37.79 15.90
CA ASP A 386 9.40 37.40 17.04
C ASP A 386 9.97 37.94 18.37
N TYR A 387 11.30 37.95 18.52
CA TYR A 387 11.97 38.59 19.66
C TYR A 387 11.60 40.08 19.76
N LEU A 388 11.72 40.83 18.66
CA LEU A 388 11.38 42.25 18.62
C LEU A 388 9.88 42.51 18.95
N VAL A 389 9.01 41.63 18.42
CA VAL A 389 7.56 41.74 18.74
C VAL A 389 7.30 41.57 20.24
N ARG A 390 7.97 40.60 20.89
CA ARG A 390 7.88 40.41 22.34
C ARG A 390 8.39 41.63 23.14
N HIS A 391 9.28 42.40 22.56
CA HIS A 391 9.80 43.66 23.11
C HIS A 391 8.98 44.87 22.65
N GLY A 392 7.77 44.68 22.16
CA GLY A 392 6.81 45.74 21.86
C GLY A 392 7.03 46.45 20.51
N VAL A 393 7.76 45.83 19.59
CA VAL A 393 7.88 46.33 18.21
C VAL A 393 6.74 45.73 17.36
N PRO A 394 5.96 46.54 16.62
CA PRO A 394 4.94 46.01 15.72
C PRO A 394 5.55 45.06 14.69
N PHE A 395 4.87 43.95 14.36
CA PHE A 395 5.39 42.91 13.54
C PHE A 395 5.94 43.41 12.18
N ARG A 396 5.22 44.28 11.47
CA ARG A 396 5.71 44.82 10.19
C ARG A 396 7.01 45.61 10.33
N THR A 397 7.11 46.41 11.39
CA THR A 397 8.34 47.16 11.73
C THR A 397 9.47 46.20 12.09
N ALA A 398 9.18 45.16 12.88
CA ALA A 398 10.13 44.12 13.23
C ALA A 398 10.65 43.39 11.96
N HIS A 399 9.77 43.06 11.03
CA HIS A 399 10.12 42.43 9.78
C HIS A 399 11.07 43.30 8.94
N ASP A 400 10.83 44.61 8.84
CA ASP A 400 11.68 45.57 8.12
C ASP A 400 13.06 45.71 8.80
N ILE A 401 13.11 45.77 10.12
CA ILE A 401 14.35 45.80 10.90
C ILE A 401 15.16 44.54 10.63
N VAL A 402 14.53 43.35 10.68
CA VAL A 402 15.19 42.06 10.41
C VAL A 402 15.70 42.00 8.99
N GLY A 403 14.96 42.48 8.00
CA GLY A 403 15.43 42.58 6.62
C GLY A 403 16.71 43.39 6.46
N GLN A 404 16.83 44.51 7.17
CA GLN A 404 18.05 45.34 7.23
C GLN A 404 19.20 44.63 7.95
N THR A 405 18.89 43.92 9.04
CA THR A 405 19.89 43.14 9.80
C THR A 405 20.45 41.98 8.98
N VAL A 406 19.59 41.25 8.27
CA VAL A 406 19.99 40.19 7.33
C VAL A 406 20.90 40.73 6.24
N ARG A 407 20.57 41.89 5.68
CA ARG A 407 21.42 42.55 4.66
C ARG A 407 22.80 42.87 5.24
N ALA A 408 22.88 43.46 6.44
CA ALA A 408 24.13 43.76 7.09
C ALA A 408 24.98 42.50 7.39
N ALA A 409 24.35 41.42 7.80
CA ALA A 409 25.03 40.13 8.01
C ALA A 409 25.56 39.56 6.68
N ALA A 410 24.75 39.61 5.63
CA ALA A 410 25.16 39.17 4.29
C ALA A 410 26.37 39.95 3.73
N GLU A 411 26.38 41.28 3.90
CA GLU A 411 27.51 42.16 3.51
C GLU A 411 28.79 41.81 4.29
N ARG A 412 28.65 41.39 5.56
CA ARG A 412 29.75 40.95 6.44
C ARG A 412 30.11 39.47 6.27
N LYS A 413 29.34 38.73 5.49
CA LYS A 413 29.51 37.27 5.26
C LYS A 413 29.49 36.45 6.57
N CYS A 414 28.59 36.79 7.49
CA CYS A 414 28.43 36.14 8.77
C CYS A 414 26.95 35.82 9.04
N GLY A 415 26.67 34.92 10.01
CA GLY A 415 25.32 34.66 10.52
C GLY A 415 24.77 35.80 11.37
N LEU A 416 23.47 35.77 11.66
CA LEU A 416 22.85 36.76 12.56
C LEU A 416 23.41 36.67 13.97
N GLU A 417 23.71 35.46 14.43
CA GLU A 417 24.29 35.16 15.74
C GLU A 417 25.76 35.62 15.87
N GLU A 418 26.42 35.92 14.79
CA GLU A 418 27.80 36.39 14.75
C GLU A 418 27.89 37.95 14.73
N LEU A 419 26.77 38.64 14.55
CA LEU A 419 26.77 40.10 14.54
C LEU A 419 27.05 40.62 15.95
N PRO A 420 27.98 41.61 16.09
CA PRO A 420 28.17 42.29 17.38
C PRO A 420 26.88 42.95 17.87
N LEU A 421 26.69 42.97 19.19
CA LEU A 421 25.49 43.57 19.82
C LEU A 421 25.26 45.03 19.40
N GLU A 422 26.34 45.80 19.32
CA GLU A 422 26.29 47.18 18.88
C GLU A 422 25.72 47.37 17.46
N VAL A 423 26.00 46.39 16.58
CA VAL A 423 25.48 46.38 15.21
C VAL A 423 23.98 46.02 15.23
N LEU A 424 23.58 45.04 16.01
CA LEU A 424 22.15 44.70 16.19
C LEU A 424 21.38 45.88 16.78
N GLN A 425 21.92 46.53 17.80
CA GLN A 425 21.34 47.70 18.45
C GLN A 425 21.25 48.92 17.53
N SER A 426 22.13 49.02 16.52
CA SER A 426 22.02 50.10 15.53
C SER A 426 20.75 50.06 14.69
N PHE A 427 20.12 48.85 14.58
CA PHE A 427 18.83 48.69 13.89
C PHE A 427 17.63 48.82 14.84
N CYS A 428 17.81 48.46 16.12
CA CYS A 428 16.79 48.60 17.14
C CYS A 428 17.44 48.58 18.53
N ASP A 429 17.27 49.64 19.28
CA ASP A 429 17.80 49.84 20.64
C ASP A 429 17.21 48.89 21.69
N LYS A 430 16.12 48.22 21.35
CA LYS A 430 15.47 47.20 22.21
C LYS A 430 16.17 45.83 22.15
N ILE A 431 17.18 45.66 21.32
CA ILE A 431 17.92 44.43 21.26
C ILE A 431 18.96 44.39 22.37
N GLU A 432 18.86 43.38 23.22
CA GLU A 432 19.81 43.15 24.31
C GLU A 432 20.59 41.83 24.09
N ALA A 433 21.57 41.56 24.94
CA ALA A 433 22.44 40.39 24.82
C ALA A 433 21.73 39.03 24.87
N ASP A 434 20.50 39.01 25.43
CA ASP A 434 19.64 37.81 25.47
C ASP A 434 19.06 37.42 24.11
N VAL A 435 19.33 38.21 23.07
CA VAL A 435 19.00 37.85 21.68
C VAL A 435 19.84 36.65 21.15
N TYR A 436 21.07 36.51 21.58
CA TYR A 436 21.97 35.46 21.05
C TYR A 436 21.46 34.02 21.22
N PRO A 437 20.93 33.62 22.40
CA PRO A 437 20.27 32.31 22.49
C PRO A 437 19.09 32.12 21.51
N VAL A 438 18.37 33.21 21.20
CA VAL A 438 17.24 33.18 20.26
C VAL A 438 17.73 32.97 18.80
N LEU A 439 18.91 33.53 18.48
CA LEU A 439 19.52 33.45 17.15
C LEU A 439 20.24 32.15 16.90
N SER A 440 20.45 31.28 17.90
CA SER A 440 21.02 29.97 17.71
C SER A 440 20.02 29.00 17.07
N LEU A 441 20.52 28.01 16.32
CA LEU A 441 19.68 26.96 15.74
C LEU A 441 18.95 26.17 16.86
N GLU A 442 19.65 25.85 17.93
CA GLU A 442 19.12 25.13 19.10
C GLU A 442 18.01 25.94 19.78
N GLY A 443 18.21 27.26 19.93
CA GLY A 443 17.21 28.16 20.49
C GLY A 443 15.96 28.25 19.62
N SER A 444 16.15 28.36 18.33
CA SER A 444 15.06 28.41 17.36
C SER A 444 14.19 27.14 17.40
N VAL A 445 14.83 25.96 17.33
CA VAL A 445 14.12 24.66 17.40
C VAL A 445 13.42 24.50 18.75
N LYS A 446 14.10 24.79 19.86
CA LYS A 446 13.57 24.64 21.22
C LYS A 446 12.39 25.59 21.53
N ALA A 447 12.39 26.75 20.93
CA ALA A 447 11.32 27.76 21.15
C ALA A 447 9.96 27.30 20.58
N ARG A 448 9.91 26.41 19.64
CA ARG A 448 8.69 25.87 19.02
C ARG A 448 8.12 24.72 19.84
N ASN A 449 7.84 25.01 21.11
CA ASN A 449 7.42 24.05 22.13
C ASN A 449 5.90 24.00 22.29
N HIS A 450 5.21 23.63 21.23
CA HIS A 450 3.77 23.38 21.22
C HIS A 450 3.49 22.06 20.49
N VAL A 451 2.29 21.51 20.61
CA VAL A 451 1.89 20.28 19.89
C VAL A 451 2.11 20.46 18.39
N GLY A 452 2.88 19.55 17.79
CA GLY A 452 3.25 19.63 16.38
C GLY A 452 4.45 20.53 16.06
N GLY A 453 5.02 21.21 17.07
CA GLY A 453 6.25 22.00 16.92
C GLY A 453 7.52 21.13 16.89
N THR A 454 8.65 21.77 16.52
CA THR A 454 9.93 21.07 16.31
C THR A 454 10.75 20.85 17.57
N ALA A 455 10.34 21.37 18.74
CA ALA A 455 11.12 21.25 19.96
C ALA A 455 11.38 19.78 20.30
N PRO A 456 12.60 19.40 20.71
CA PRO A 456 12.97 18.02 20.99
C PRO A 456 12.05 17.30 21.98
N ASN A 457 11.57 17.99 23.02
CA ASN A 457 10.59 17.44 23.95
C ASN A 457 9.22 17.18 23.31
N GLN A 458 8.82 17.96 22.30
CA GLN A 458 7.60 17.72 21.54
C GLN A 458 7.76 16.51 20.61
N VAL A 459 8.93 16.34 20.01
CA VAL A 459 9.26 15.14 19.23
C VAL A 459 9.15 13.89 20.10
N LEU A 460 9.76 13.88 21.29
CA LEU A 460 9.64 12.77 22.23
C LEU A 460 8.20 12.53 22.72
N ALA A 461 7.44 13.58 22.93
CA ALA A 461 6.02 13.44 23.26
C ALA A 461 5.21 12.78 22.13
N GLN A 462 5.52 13.07 20.86
CA GLN A 462 4.91 12.39 19.72
C GLN A 462 5.39 10.95 19.58
N VAL A 463 6.66 10.66 19.82
CA VAL A 463 7.17 9.27 19.88
C VAL A 463 6.34 8.45 20.88
N LYS A 464 6.20 8.96 22.12
CA LYS A 464 5.40 8.28 23.14
C LYS A 464 3.94 8.08 22.72
N ARG A 465 3.31 9.11 22.11
CA ARG A 465 1.95 8.97 21.55
C ARG A 465 1.85 7.82 20.55
N TRP A 466 2.83 7.70 19.67
CA TRP A 466 2.85 6.63 18.68
C TRP A 466 3.05 5.25 19.30
N GLU A 467 3.91 5.12 20.30
CA GLU A 467 4.08 3.86 21.05
C GLU A 467 2.77 3.43 21.73
N GLU A 468 2.02 4.36 22.31
CA GLU A 468 0.70 4.09 22.89
C GLU A 468 -0.31 3.61 21.81
N ILE A 469 -0.31 4.24 20.64
CA ILE A 469 -1.15 3.84 19.50
C ILE A 469 -0.78 2.42 19.04
N PHE A 470 0.51 2.12 18.83
CA PHE A 470 0.94 0.78 18.42
C PHE A 470 0.56 -0.29 19.44
N ASN A 471 0.68 -0.01 20.73
CA ASN A 471 0.27 -0.94 21.78
C ASN A 471 -1.25 -1.18 21.79
N SER A 472 -2.05 -0.20 21.41
CA SER A 472 -3.53 -0.35 21.33
C SER A 472 -3.99 -1.16 20.11
N ARG A 473 -3.12 -1.36 19.13
CA ARG A 473 -3.40 -2.14 17.90
C ARG A 473 -3.03 -3.62 18.03
N LYS A 474 -2.20 -3.96 19.02
CA LYS A 474 -1.81 -5.34 19.36
C LYS A 474 -2.92 -6.06 20.12
#